data_ec6c73880b9de226f9847508f6d7924c
#
_entry.id   ec6c73880b9de226f9847508f6d7924c
#
_cell.length_a   1.000
_cell.length_b   1.000
_cell.length_c   1.000
_cell.angle_alpha   90.00
_cell.angle_beta   90.00
_cell.angle_gamma   90.00
#
_symmetry.space_group_name_H-M   'P 1'
#
loop_
_entity.id
_entity.type
_entity.pdbx_description
1 polymer ?
#
loop_
_entity_poly.entity_id
_entity_poly.type
_entity_poly.pdbx_seq_one_letter_code
_entity_poly.pdbx_strand_id
1 'polypeptide(L)'
;MQKLIXMPDWMVEMTVXEQXSSESILSVENITLSFGAVXAIRDVSFDIKRGEIRAIIGPNGAGKTSMLNVINGFYHPQQGQILFRGKVRKQMRPYEAAAGGIARTFQNVALFKGMSTLDNIMTGRNLKMNKWKVNLLPAMLYYGPTQKEEILHRQFVERIISFLEIESIRKTPVGRLPYGLQKRVELGRALAAEPDLLLLDEPMAGMNLEEKEDMCRFVLDVNDEFGTTIALIEHDMGVVMDLSDRVVVLDHGEKIADGTPDEVKANQNVIDAYLGVAH
;
A
#
# COMPACT_ATOMS: atom_id res chain seq x y z
N MET A 1 -10.27 -15.48 28.25
CA MET A 1 -10.22 -14.30 29.13
C MET A 1 -9.62 -14.56 30.52
N GLN A 2 -9.36 -15.80 30.93
CA GLN A 2 -8.88 -16.15 32.30
C GLN A 2 -7.36 -16.38 32.41
N LYS A 3 -6.56 -16.28 31.33
CA LYS A 3 -5.11 -16.58 31.35
C LYS A 3 -4.19 -15.34 31.37
N LEU A 4 -4.76 -14.12 31.35
CA LEU A 4 -3.98 -12.88 31.19
C LEU A 4 -3.65 -12.16 32.52
N ILE A 5 -4.07 -12.68 33.62
CA ILE A 5 -3.98 -12.00 34.93
C ILE A 5 -2.61 -12.11 35.61
N UNK A 6 -1.74 -12.51 34.90
CA UNK A 6 -0.55 -12.66 35.49
C UNK A 6 0.62 -12.41 34.73
N MET A 7 0.30 -11.96 33.88
CA MET A 7 1.47 -11.71 33.06
C MET A 7 1.99 -10.28 33.32
N PRO A 8 3.32 -10.08 33.32
CA PRO A 8 3.87 -8.73 33.36
C PRO A 8 3.39 -7.88 32.17
N ASP A 9 3.25 -6.59 32.33
CA ASP A 9 2.73 -5.67 31.30
C ASP A 9 3.45 -5.82 29.95
N TRP A 10 4.79 -5.98 29.95
CA TRP A 10 5.57 -6.17 28.74
C TRP A 10 5.22 -7.50 28.01
N MET A 11 4.84 -8.51 28.75
CA MET A 11 4.45 -9.81 28.18
C MET A 11 3.01 -9.77 27.63
N VAL A 12 2.13 -9.00 28.24
CA VAL A 12 0.79 -8.72 27.75
C VAL A 12 0.88 -7.92 26.44
N GLU A 13 1.76 -6.90 26.41
CA GLU A 13 2.02 -6.11 25.20
C GLU A 13 2.58 -6.97 24.06
N MET A 14 3.51 -7.87 24.36
CA MET A 14 4.05 -8.82 23.36
C MET A 14 2.97 -9.77 22.84
N THR A 15 2.13 -10.30 23.71
CA THR A 15 1.06 -11.25 23.31
C THR A 15 -0.01 -10.53 22.47
N VAL A 16 -0.31 -9.31 22.78
CA VAL A 16 -1.24 -8.48 22.01
C VAL A 16 -0.63 -8.08 20.65
N UNK A 17 0.42 -7.95 20.76
CA UNK A 17 1.11 -7.61 19.63
C UNK A 17 1.22 -8.70 18.67
N GLU A 18 1.58 -9.83 19.15
CA GLU A 18 1.62 -11.06 18.36
C GLU A 18 0.24 -11.44 17.81
N GLN A 19 -0.78 -11.30 18.56
CA GLN A 19 -2.15 -11.50 18.12
C GLN A 19 -2.61 -10.50 17.02
N UNK A 20 -2.16 -9.53 17.20
CA UNK A 20 -2.38 -8.55 16.32
C UNK A 20 -1.70 -8.71 15.06
N SER A 21 -0.55 -9.09 15.07
CA SER A 21 0.26 -9.42 13.90
C SER A 21 -0.24 -10.69 13.16
N SER A 22 -0.93 -11.58 13.83
CA SER A 22 -1.48 -12.79 13.18
C SER A 22 -2.84 -12.54 12.52
N GLU A 23 -3.48 -11.42 12.79
CA GLU A 23 -4.78 -11.09 12.23
C GLU A 23 -4.66 -10.52 10.81
N SER A 24 -5.41 -11.10 9.88
CA SER A 24 -5.45 -10.60 8.49
C SER A 24 -6.15 -9.25 8.43
N ILE A 25 -5.44 -8.23 7.93
CA ILE A 25 -6.04 -6.92 7.67
C ILE A 25 -6.88 -6.96 6.39
N LEU A 26 -6.45 -7.77 5.42
CA LEU A 26 -7.14 -7.96 4.14
C LEU A 26 -7.23 -9.44 3.82
N SER A 27 -8.44 -9.91 3.45
CA SER A 27 -8.64 -11.25 2.90
C SER A 27 -9.27 -11.12 1.52
N VAL A 28 -8.64 -11.75 0.56
CA VAL A 28 -9.12 -11.90 -0.83
C VAL A 28 -9.67 -13.33 -0.91
N GLU A 29 -10.97 -13.48 -1.22
CA GLU A 29 -11.64 -14.79 -1.18
C GLU A 29 -12.31 -15.10 -2.52
N ASN A 30 -11.77 -16.11 -3.23
CA ASN A 30 -12.31 -16.69 -4.47
C ASN A 30 -12.61 -15.62 -5.53
N ILE A 31 -11.72 -14.65 -5.69
CA ILE A 31 -11.91 -13.54 -6.63
C ILE A 31 -11.78 -14.04 -8.07
N THR A 32 -12.82 -13.77 -8.86
CA THR A 32 -12.81 -13.96 -10.31
C THR A 32 -13.17 -12.65 -10.98
N LEU A 33 -12.31 -12.20 -11.88
CA LEU A 33 -12.47 -10.94 -12.62
C LEU A 33 -12.26 -11.19 -14.11
N SER A 34 -13.24 -10.79 -14.92
CA SER A 34 -13.19 -10.89 -16.38
C SER A 34 -13.49 -9.55 -17.04
N PHE A 35 -12.85 -9.30 -18.16
CA PHE A 35 -13.13 -8.19 -19.07
C PHE A 35 -13.63 -8.80 -20.39
N GLY A 36 -14.94 -8.81 -20.58
CA GLY A 36 -15.55 -9.52 -21.69
C GLY A 36 -15.21 -11.01 -21.61
N ALA A 37 -14.51 -11.54 -22.60
CA ALA A 37 -14.13 -12.96 -22.68
C ALA A 37 -12.79 -13.27 -22.01
N VAL A 38 -12.09 -12.28 -21.48
CA VAL A 38 -10.75 -12.48 -20.93
C VAL A 38 -10.74 -12.56 -19.40
N UNK A 39 -10.33 -13.50 -18.54
CA UNK A 39 -10.24 -13.69 -17.34
C UNK A 39 -9.09 -13.17 -16.91
N ALA A 40 -9.08 -12.27 -16.41
CA ALA A 40 -7.92 -11.60 -15.82
C ALA A 40 -7.50 -12.21 -14.49
N ILE A 41 -8.44 -12.67 -13.68
CA ILE A 41 -8.22 -13.33 -12.37
C ILE A 41 -9.22 -14.49 -12.28
N ARG A 42 -8.74 -15.65 -11.84
CA ARG A 42 -9.52 -16.89 -11.75
C ARG A 42 -9.41 -17.50 -10.35
N ASP A 43 -10.47 -17.38 -9.57
CA ASP A 43 -10.62 -18.04 -8.26
C ASP A 43 -9.41 -17.87 -7.35
N VAL A 44 -8.93 -16.62 -7.21
CA VAL A 44 -7.74 -16.33 -6.41
C VAL A 44 -8.14 -16.00 -4.98
N SER A 45 -7.46 -16.66 -4.01
CA SER A 45 -7.61 -16.39 -2.58
C SER A 45 -6.23 -16.24 -1.93
N PHE A 46 -6.06 -15.20 -1.11
CA PHE A 46 -4.89 -15.00 -0.26
C PHE A 46 -5.24 -13.95 0.81
N ASP A 47 -4.36 -13.83 1.79
CA ASP A 47 -4.53 -12.82 2.84
C ASP A 47 -3.29 -11.94 2.98
N ILE A 48 -3.47 -10.80 3.63
CA ILE A 48 -2.39 -9.91 4.06
C ILE A 48 -2.55 -9.73 5.57
N LYS A 49 -1.52 -10.08 6.33
CA LYS A 49 -1.51 -9.94 7.78
C LYS A 49 -1.16 -8.51 8.17
N ARG A 50 -1.68 -8.07 9.30
CA ARG A 50 -1.39 -6.75 9.83
C ARG A 50 0.10 -6.60 10.10
N GLY A 51 0.72 -5.54 9.59
CA GLY A 51 2.13 -5.22 9.79
C GLY A 51 3.10 -5.98 8.89
N GLU A 52 2.62 -6.84 7.95
CA GLU A 52 3.54 -7.53 7.02
C GLU A 52 3.78 -6.72 5.74
N ILE A 53 4.87 -7.04 5.07
CA ILE A 53 5.12 -6.66 3.68
C ILE A 53 4.80 -7.90 2.84
N ARG A 54 3.72 -7.84 2.09
CA ARG A 54 3.18 -8.91 1.25
C ARG A 54 3.46 -8.62 -0.21
N ALA A 55 4.33 -9.39 -0.86
CA ALA A 55 4.59 -9.21 -2.28
C ALA A 55 3.57 -9.98 -3.12
N ILE A 56 3.17 -9.38 -4.24
CA ILE A 56 2.35 -10.01 -5.30
C ILE A 56 3.21 -9.99 -6.55
N ILE A 57 3.66 -11.16 -6.99
CA ILE A 57 4.59 -11.27 -8.12
C ILE A 57 4.01 -12.17 -9.22
N GLY A 58 4.68 -12.22 -10.34
CA GLY A 58 4.29 -13.05 -11.48
C GLY A 58 4.75 -12.43 -12.79
N PRO A 59 4.72 -13.21 -13.89
CA PRO A 59 5.07 -12.69 -15.22
C PRO A 59 4.16 -11.53 -15.66
N ASN A 60 4.55 -10.86 -16.72
CA ASN A 60 3.72 -9.81 -17.33
C ASN A 60 2.39 -10.42 -17.78
N GLY A 61 1.30 -9.76 -17.48
CA GLY A 61 -0.04 -10.25 -17.80
C GLY A 61 -0.60 -11.27 -16.79
N ALA A 62 0.10 -11.53 -15.68
CA ALA A 62 -0.33 -12.52 -14.67
C ALA A 62 -1.57 -12.09 -13.86
N GLY A 63 -1.98 -10.81 -13.93
CA GLY A 63 -3.13 -10.31 -13.17
C GLY A 63 -2.80 -9.47 -11.95
N LYS A 64 -1.52 -9.16 -11.70
CA LYS A 64 -1.05 -8.43 -10.52
C LYS A 64 -1.73 -7.07 -10.36
N THR A 65 -1.66 -6.22 -11.39
CA THR A 65 -2.26 -4.87 -11.36
C THR A 65 -3.79 -4.97 -11.29
N SER A 66 -4.39 -5.98 -11.96
CA SER A 66 -5.85 -6.22 -11.86
C SER A 66 -6.24 -6.55 -10.42
N MET A 67 -5.43 -7.34 -9.71
CA MET A 67 -5.67 -7.65 -8.30
C MET A 67 -5.58 -6.39 -7.43
N LEU A 68 -4.56 -5.52 -7.62
CA LEU A 68 -4.50 -4.25 -6.89
C LEU A 68 -5.71 -3.36 -7.20
N ASN A 69 -6.19 -3.37 -8.44
CA ASN A 69 -7.38 -2.60 -8.83
C ASN A 69 -8.65 -3.13 -8.15
N VAL A 70 -8.74 -4.44 -7.92
CA VAL A 70 -9.83 -5.03 -7.12
C VAL A 70 -9.72 -4.60 -5.65
N ILE A 71 -8.53 -4.72 -5.07
CA ILE A 71 -8.29 -4.32 -3.66
C ILE A 71 -8.61 -2.84 -3.45
N ASN A 72 -8.22 -1.99 -4.40
CA ASN A 72 -8.41 -0.53 -4.35
C ASN A 72 -9.83 -0.10 -4.74
N GLY A 73 -10.70 -1.02 -5.17
CA GLY A 73 -12.09 -0.70 -5.53
C GLY A 73 -12.28 -0.15 -6.95
N PHE A 74 -11.23 -0.17 -7.78
CA PHE A 74 -11.30 0.27 -9.18
C PHE A 74 -12.07 -0.74 -10.03
N TYR A 75 -11.84 -2.04 -9.78
CA TYR A 75 -12.54 -3.13 -10.46
C TYR A 75 -13.39 -3.89 -9.44
N HIS A 76 -14.58 -4.30 -9.87
CA HIS A 76 -15.49 -5.09 -9.05
C HIS A 76 -15.53 -6.50 -9.64
N PRO A 77 -15.08 -7.52 -8.91
CA PRO A 77 -15.05 -8.89 -9.43
C PRO A 77 -16.47 -9.44 -9.59
N GLN A 78 -16.64 -10.35 -10.54
CA GLN A 78 -17.91 -11.02 -10.77
C GLN A 78 -18.19 -12.09 -9.71
N GLN A 79 -17.14 -12.67 -9.11
CA GLN A 79 -17.25 -13.68 -8.05
C GLN A 79 -16.23 -13.40 -6.95
N GLY A 80 -16.55 -13.89 -5.77
CA GLY A 80 -15.69 -13.75 -4.60
C GLY A 80 -15.99 -12.49 -3.81
N GLN A 81 -15.16 -12.24 -2.83
CA GLN A 81 -15.30 -11.05 -1.98
C GLN A 81 -13.97 -10.64 -1.39
N ILE A 82 -13.92 -9.40 -0.94
CA ILE A 82 -12.79 -8.86 -0.16
C ILE A 82 -13.31 -8.52 1.23
N LEU A 83 -12.56 -8.97 2.24
CA LEU A 83 -12.76 -8.51 3.62
C LEU A 83 -11.61 -7.57 3.96
N PHE A 84 -11.94 -6.41 4.52
CA PHE A 84 -10.97 -5.46 5.05
C PHE A 84 -11.31 -5.20 6.51
N ARG A 85 -10.35 -5.44 7.40
CA ARG A 85 -10.56 -5.39 8.86
C ARG A 85 -11.74 -6.27 9.28
N GLY A 86 -11.84 -7.47 8.71
CA GLY A 86 -12.89 -8.44 9.02
C GLY A 86 -14.28 -8.12 8.46
N LYS A 87 -14.42 -7.01 7.71
CA LYS A 87 -15.72 -6.59 7.14
C LYS A 87 -15.74 -6.82 5.65
N VAL A 88 -16.79 -7.46 5.15
CA VAL A 88 -17.00 -7.69 3.73
C VAL A 88 -17.18 -6.35 3.01
N ARG A 89 -16.44 -6.14 1.94
CA ARG A 89 -16.48 -4.94 1.10
C ARG A 89 -17.21 -5.25 -0.20
N LYS A 90 -18.50 -4.90 -0.25
CA LYS A 90 -19.32 -5.06 -1.47
C LYS A 90 -19.23 -3.77 -2.30
N GLN A 91 -18.79 -3.89 -3.54
CA GLN A 91 -18.77 -2.77 -4.52
C GLN A 91 -18.11 -1.49 -3.96
N MET A 92 -17.03 -1.65 -3.20
CA MET A 92 -16.29 -0.53 -2.63
C MET A 92 -15.66 0.31 -3.75
N ARG A 93 -15.89 1.62 -3.73
CA ARG A 93 -15.30 2.57 -4.67
C ARG A 93 -13.91 3.01 -4.20
N PRO A 94 -13.04 3.51 -5.10
CA PRO A 94 -11.69 3.94 -4.70
C PRO A 94 -11.67 4.98 -3.56
N TYR A 95 -12.59 5.93 -3.55
CA TYR A 95 -12.62 6.92 -2.47
C TYR A 95 -13.04 6.30 -1.13
N GLU A 96 -13.85 5.27 -1.15
CA GLU A 96 -14.26 4.52 0.06
C GLU A 96 -13.08 3.68 0.60
N ALA A 97 -12.28 3.09 -0.31
CA ALA A 97 -11.05 2.40 0.05
C ALA A 97 -10.07 3.38 0.72
N ALA A 98 -9.86 4.54 0.10
CA ALA A 98 -8.99 5.60 0.63
C ALA A 98 -9.48 6.10 2.00
N ALA A 99 -10.77 6.38 2.13
CA ALA A 99 -11.39 6.82 3.40
C ALA A 99 -11.29 5.74 4.47
N GLY A 100 -11.29 4.46 4.06
CA GLY A 100 -11.18 3.30 4.95
C GLY A 100 -9.75 2.98 5.39
N GLY A 101 -8.74 3.65 4.82
CA GLY A 101 -7.35 3.46 5.23
C GLY A 101 -6.47 2.69 4.23
N ILE A 102 -6.90 2.58 2.96
CA ILE A 102 -6.10 1.97 1.89
C ILE A 102 -5.56 3.09 1.01
N ALA A 103 -4.24 3.29 0.98
CA ALA A 103 -3.59 4.23 0.07
C ALA A 103 -2.84 3.45 -1.02
N ARG A 104 -2.65 4.08 -2.17
CA ARG A 104 -1.95 3.47 -3.31
C ARG A 104 -1.01 4.47 -3.98
N THR A 105 0.17 4.02 -4.36
CA THR A 105 0.99 4.67 -5.37
C THR A 105 0.71 4.01 -6.72
N PHE A 106 0.95 4.74 -7.80
CA PHE A 106 0.67 4.24 -9.15
C PHE A 106 1.99 3.94 -9.87
N GLN A 107 1.94 3.01 -10.81
CA GLN A 107 3.09 2.67 -11.66
C GLN A 107 3.63 3.92 -12.36
N ASN A 108 2.74 4.75 -12.90
CA ASN A 108 3.10 6.05 -13.47
C ASN A 108 2.84 7.16 -12.44
N VAL A 109 3.84 7.99 -12.20
CA VAL A 109 3.76 9.06 -11.20
C VAL A 109 2.57 9.98 -11.47
N ALA A 110 1.66 10.06 -10.51
CA ALA A 110 0.39 10.82 -10.60
C ALA A 110 0.42 12.06 -9.71
N LEU A 111 1.44 12.91 -9.88
CA LEU A 111 1.61 14.14 -9.10
C LEU A 111 1.13 15.36 -9.89
N PHE A 112 0.74 16.40 -9.17
CA PHE A 112 0.37 17.71 -9.74
C PHE A 112 1.65 18.48 -10.07
N LYS A 113 2.08 18.45 -11.32
CA LYS A 113 3.41 18.89 -11.79
C LYS A 113 3.72 20.36 -11.47
N GLY A 114 2.71 21.23 -11.47
CA GLY A 114 2.87 22.65 -11.15
C GLY A 114 2.90 23.00 -9.67
N MET A 115 2.54 22.03 -8.81
CA MET A 115 2.51 22.25 -7.36
C MET A 115 3.87 21.87 -6.73
N SER A 116 4.18 22.51 -5.61
CA SER A 116 5.39 22.20 -4.84
C SER A 116 5.34 20.77 -4.26
N THR A 117 6.48 20.26 -3.85
CA THR A 117 6.60 18.99 -3.11
C THR A 117 5.69 18.99 -1.88
N LEU A 118 5.78 20.04 -1.06
CA LEU A 118 4.96 20.19 0.14
C LEU A 118 3.47 20.15 -0.20
N ASP A 119 3.04 20.92 -1.20
CA ASP A 119 1.61 21.00 -1.55
C ASP A 119 1.09 19.67 -2.13
N ASN A 120 1.91 18.96 -2.92
CA ASN A 120 1.57 17.63 -3.41
C ASN A 120 1.31 16.66 -2.25
N ILE A 121 2.22 16.62 -1.27
CA ILE A 121 2.07 15.74 -0.11
C ILE A 121 0.85 16.15 0.73
N MET A 122 0.62 17.47 0.88
CA MET A 122 -0.56 18.00 1.59
C MET A 122 -1.88 17.50 0.98
N THR A 123 -1.94 17.25 -0.35
CA THR A 123 -3.17 16.69 -0.95
C THR A 123 -3.54 15.33 -0.36
N GLY A 124 -2.57 14.57 0.15
CA GLY A 124 -2.82 13.30 0.84
C GLY A 124 -3.58 13.47 2.16
N ARG A 125 -3.57 14.67 2.74
CA ARG A 125 -4.32 14.97 3.97
C ARG A 125 -5.80 15.29 3.73
N ASN A 126 -6.22 15.47 2.47
CA ASN A 126 -7.56 15.97 2.14
C ASN A 126 -8.69 15.15 2.78
N LEU A 127 -8.56 13.82 2.81
CA LEU A 127 -9.58 12.95 3.43
C LEU A 127 -9.66 13.15 4.95
N LYS A 128 -8.54 13.48 5.59
CA LYS A 128 -8.49 13.75 7.03
C LYS A 128 -9.03 15.14 7.36
N MET A 129 -8.77 16.12 6.48
CA MET A 129 -9.22 17.51 6.65
C MET A 129 -10.72 17.67 6.36
N ASN A 130 -11.29 16.91 5.43
CA ASN A 130 -12.67 17.06 4.99
C ASN A 130 -13.72 16.49 5.94
N LYS A 131 -13.34 15.75 6.97
CA LYS A 131 -14.30 15.21 7.96
C LYS A 131 -15.08 16.30 8.70
N TRP A 132 -14.60 17.55 8.67
CA TRP A 132 -15.21 18.69 9.38
C TRP A 132 -15.97 19.67 8.50
N LYS A 133 -15.90 19.54 7.16
CA LYS A 133 -16.51 20.53 6.23
C LYS A 133 -18.00 20.30 5.92
N VAL A 134 -18.64 19.33 6.56
CA VAL A 134 -20.05 19.03 6.29
C VAL A 134 -21.02 19.99 7.04
N ASN A 135 -20.52 20.74 8.00
CA ASN A 135 -21.34 21.76 8.69
C ASN A 135 -21.06 23.15 8.10
N LEU A 136 -21.97 23.57 7.24
CA LEU A 136 -21.92 24.87 6.52
C LEU A 136 -21.97 26.11 7.42
N LEU A 137 -22.24 25.96 8.72
CA LEU A 137 -22.40 27.06 9.65
C LEU A 137 -21.09 27.68 10.17
N PRO A 138 -19.96 26.95 10.32
CA PRO A 138 -18.71 27.58 10.78
C PRO A 138 -17.90 28.32 9.72
N ALA A 139 -18.31 28.25 8.45
CA ALA A 139 -17.57 28.93 7.35
C ALA A 139 -17.58 30.45 7.47
N MET A 140 -18.48 30.99 8.27
CA MET A 140 -18.57 32.45 8.55
C MET A 140 -17.68 32.91 9.70
N LEU A 141 -17.11 31.97 10.48
CA LEU A 141 -16.22 32.30 11.61
C LEU A 141 -14.81 31.76 11.31
N TYR A 142 -14.13 32.41 10.40
CA TYR A 142 -12.85 32.00 9.82
C TYR A 142 -11.66 32.10 10.78
N TYR A 143 -11.88 32.14 12.09
CA TYR A 143 -10.81 32.33 13.07
C TYR A 143 -10.81 31.25 14.14
N GLY A 144 -9.68 30.55 14.27
CA GLY A 144 -9.33 29.74 15.43
C GLY A 144 -9.15 28.25 15.17
N PRO A 145 -10.20 27.40 15.22
CA PRO A 145 -10.02 25.94 15.17
C PRO A 145 -9.46 25.42 13.83
N THR A 146 -9.85 26.02 12.72
CA THR A 146 -9.44 25.62 11.36
C THR A 146 -7.95 25.88 11.12
N GLN A 147 -7.43 27.00 11.67
CA GLN A 147 -6.01 27.36 11.53
C GLN A 147 -5.12 26.41 12.32
N LYS A 148 -5.54 26.03 13.54
CA LYS A 148 -4.78 25.06 14.38
C LYS A 148 -4.73 23.68 13.71
N GLU A 149 -5.85 23.25 13.13
CA GLU A 149 -5.94 21.98 12.41
C GLU A 149 -5.01 21.98 11.20
N GLU A 150 -5.02 23.05 10.41
CA GLU A 150 -4.14 23.20 9.25
C GLU A 150 -2.65 23.15 9.66
N ILE A 151 -2.29 23.81 10.75
CA ILE A 151 -0.92 23.77 11.29
C ILE A 151 -0.52 22.35 11.65
N LEU A 152 -1.40 21.58 12.32
CA LEU A 152 -1.12 20.18 12.68
C LEU A 152 -0.91 19.30 11.45
N HIS A 153 -1.76 19.46 10.42
CA HIS A 153 -1.61 18.71 9.16
C HIS A 153 -0.29 19.08 8.46
N ARG A 154 0.06 20.36 8.45
CA ARG A 154 1.31 20.84 7.86
C ARG A 154 2.53 20.27 8.62
N GLN A 155 2.49 20.28 9.95
CA GLN A 155 3.56 19.69 10.78
C GLN A 155 3.71 18.19 10.50
N PHE A 156 2.60 17.47 10.32
CA PHE A 156 2.62 16.05 9.97
C PHE A 156 3.31 15.83 8.63
N VAL A 157 2.97 16.64 7.61
CA VAL A 157 3.58 16.55 6.27
C VAL A 157 5.08 16.91 6.33
N GLU A 158 5.47 17.89 7.16
CA GLU A 158 6.90 18.23 7.34
C GLU A 158 7.67 17.05 7.93
N ARG A 159 7.07 16.28 8.84
CA ARG A 159 7.70 15.05 9.35
C ARG A 159 7.89 14.01 8.25
N ILE A 160 6.90 13.85 7.35
CA ILE A 160 7.03 12.96 6.18
C ILE A 160 8.16 13.44 5.26
N ILE A 161 8.25 14.74 4.99
CA ILE A 161 9.31 15.35 4.16
C ILE A 161 10.69 15.03 4.76
N SER A 162 10.82 15.19 6.07
CA SER A 162 12.08 14.88 6.77
C SER A 162 12.38 13.38 6.74
N PHE A 163 11.38 12.54 6.99
CA PHE A 163 11.50 11.08 6.95
C PHE A 163 11.99 10.60 5.58
N LEU A 164 11.49 11.20 4.49
CA LEU A 164 11.88 10.83 3.11
C LEU A 164 13.13 11.57 2.62
N GLU A 165 13.76 12.39 3.47
CA GLU A 165 15.00 13.11 3.15
C GLU A 165 14.84 14.02 1.91
N ILE A 166 13.70 14.74 1.85
CA ILE A 166 13.37 15.64 0.72
C ILE A 166 13.15 17.10 1.15
N GLU A 167 13.74 17.50 2.29
CA GLU A 167 13.61 18.88 2.80
C GLU A 167 14.14 19.92 1.80
N SER A 168 15.23 19.60 1.10
CA SER A 168 15.87 20.55 0.17
C SER A 168 14.98 20.89 -1.02
N ILE A 169 14.02 20.01 -1.36
CA ILE A 169 13.13 20.20 -2.52
C ILE A 169 11.69 20.53 -2.11
N ARG A 170 11.43 20.80 -0.83
CA ARG A 170 10.06 20.97 -0.30
C ARG A 170 9.25 22.06 -1.02
N LYS A 171 9.92 23.11 -1.53
CA LYS A 171 9.28 24.21 -2.26
C LYS A 171 9.40 24.06 -3.79
N THR A 172 10.10 23.05 -4.27
CA THR A 172 10.33 22.83 -5.70
C THR A 172 9.05 22.25 -6.34
N PRO A 173 8.60 22.79 -7.49
CA PRO A 173 7.53 22.16 -8.27
C PRO A 173 7.94 20.76 -8.70
N VAL A 174 7.08 19.78 -8.46
CA VAL A 174 7.43 18.36 -8.66
C VAL A 174 7.75 18.03 -10.13
N GLY A 175 7.18 18.78 -11.07
CA GLY A 175 7.48 18.58 -12.49
C GLY A 175 8.94 18.87 -12.87
N ARG A 176 9.71 19.55 -12.01
CA ARG A 176 11.14 19.83 -12.20
C ARG A 176 12.06 18.79 -11.57
N LEU A 177 11.51 17.85 -10.80
CA LEU A 177 12.30 16.87 -10.07
C LEU A 177 12.72 15.71 -10.97
N PRO A 178 13.90 15.12 -10.75
CA PRO A 178 14.23 13.81 -11.32
C PRO A 178 13.19 12.76 -10.92
N TYR A 179 13.07 11.71 -11.71
CA TYR A 179 12.04 10.69 -11.57
C TYR A 179 12.05 10.02 -10.18
N GLY A 180 13.24 9.64 -9.68
CA GLY A 180 13.37 9.02 -8.36
C GLY A 180 12.82 9.90 -7.24
N LEU A 181 13.07 11.21 -7.30
CA LEU A 181 12.53 12.17 -6.33
C LEU A 181 11.01 12.31 -6.48
N GLN A 182 10.48 12.28 -7.71
CA GLN A 182 9.03 12.28 -7.93
C GLN A 182 8.38 11.06 -7.27
N LYS A 183 8.99 9.88 -7.41
CA LYS A 183 8.51 8.63 -6.75
C LYS A 183 8.55 8.77 -5.22
N ARG A 184 9.59 9.41 -4.68
CA ARG A 184 9.70 9.68 -3.24
C ARG A 184 8.58 10.60 -2.76
N VAL A 185 8.24 11.65 -3.53
CA VAL A 185 7.11 12.56 -3.25
C VAL A 185 5.77 11.79 -3.31
N GLU A 186 5.61 10.90 -4.29
CA GLU A 186 4.40 10.08 -4.43
C GLU A 186 4.19 9.19 -3.20
N LEU A 187 5.27 8.56 -2.72
CA LEU A 187 5.23 7.79 -1.47
C LEU A 187 4.82 8.69 -0.29
N GLY A 188 5.40 9.88 -0.20
CA GLY A 188 5.05 10.86 0.84
C GLY A 188 3.58 11.24 0.83
N ARG A 189 3.02 11.45 -0.35
CA ARG A 189 1.59 11.77 -0.49
C ARG A 189 0.71 10.62 -0.01
N ALA A 190 1.07 9.37 -0.34
CA ALA A 190 0.35 8.19 0.13
C ALA A 190 0.44 8.07 1.66
N LEU A 191 1.62 8.28 2.24
CA LEU A 191 1.84 8.25 3.71
C LEU A 191 1.06 9.35 4.43
N ALA A 192 0.85 10.50 3.78
CA ALA A 192 0.10 11.62 4.36
C ALA A 192 -1.36 11.25 4.64
N ALA A 193 -1.90 10.23 3.98
CA ALA A 193 -3.24 9.70 4.27
C ALA A 193 -3.28 8.85 5.54
N GLU A 194 -2.13 8.54 6.15
CA GLU A 194 -1.98 7.63 7.30
C GLU A 194 -2.70 6.30 7.04
N PRO A 195 -2.27 5.56 6.00
CA PRO A 195 -2.97 4.32 5.64
C PRO A 195 -2.65 3.18 6.60
N ASP A 196 -3.62 2.29 6.81
CA ASP A 196 -3.39 0.99 7.45
C ASP A 196 -2.80 -0.01 6.46
N LEU A 197 -3.18 0.12 5.18
CA LEU A 197 -2.68 -0.72 4.07
C LEU A 197 -2.21 0.19 2.94
N LEU A 198 -0.93 0.07 2.61
CA LEU A 198 -0.29 0.83 1.53
C LEU A 198 -0.04 -0.11 0.35
N LEU A 199 -0.61 0.20 -0.81
CA LEU A 199 -0.45 -0.56 -2.05
C LEU A 199 0.64 0.12 -2.89
N LEU A 200 1.75 -0.58 -3.13
CA LEU A 200 2.88 -0.09 -3.93
C LEU A 200 2.94 -0.87 -5.25
N ASP A 201 2.74 -0.17 -6.35
CA ASP A 201 2.69 -0.76 -7.69
C ASP A 201 4.00 -0.46 -8.44
N GLU A 202 4.92 -1.41 -8.40
CA GLU A 202 6.27 -1.32 -8.99
C GLU A 202 7.00 -0.04 -8.55
N PRO A 203 7.18 0.18 -7.23
CA PRO A 203 7.73 1.45 -6.75
C PRO A 203 9.18 1.71 -7.19
N MET A 204 9.96 0.67 -7.52
CA MET A 204 11.37 0.79 -7.95
C MET A 204 11.53 0.87 -9.46
N ALA A 205 10.45 0.78 -10.25
CA ALA A 205 10.53 0.80 -11.71
C ALA A 205 11.15 2.11 -12.21
N GLY A 206 12.12 2.00 -13.13
CA GLY A 206 12.77 3.16 -13.74
C GLY A 206 13.86 3.83 -12.91
N MET A 207 14.16 3.27 -11.73
CA MET A 207 15.19 3.80 -10.82
C MET A 207 16.57 3.17 -11.09
N ASN A 208 17.63 3.94 -10.87
CA ASN A 208 18.98 3.41 -10.81
C ASN A 208 19.21 2.64 -9.50
N LEU A 209 20.37 2.02 -9.34
CA LEU A 209 20.65 1.15 -8.18
C LEU A 209 20.56 1.92 -6.86
N GLU A 210 21.17 3.08 -6.76
CA GLU A 210 21.17 3.91 -5.54
C GLU A 210 19.74 4.33 -5.16
N GLU A 211 18.96 4.77 -6.14
CA GLU A 211 17.55 5.15 -5.93
C GLU A 211 16.70 3.94 -5.45
N LYS A 212 16.97 2.74 -5.99
CA LYS A 212 16.30 1.51 -5.56
C LYS A 212 16.63 1.18 -4.10
N GLU A 213 17.92 1.25 -3.74
CA GLU A 213 18.37 0.99 -2.37
C GLU A 213 17.71 1.94 -1.38
N ASP A 214 17.66 3.24 -1.71
CA ASP A 214 16.97 4.25 -0.90
C ASP A 214 15.47 3.92 -0.77
N MET A 215 14.80 3.60 -1.88
CA MET A 215 13.37 3.29 -1.86
C MET A 215 13.09 2.03 -1.03
N CYS A 216 13.93 1.00 -1.15
CA CYS A 216 13.82 -0.22 -0.32
C CYS A 216 13.91 0.13 1.17
N ARG A 217 14.90 0.97 1.53
CA ARG A 217 15.06 1.43 2.91
C ARG A 217 13.81 2.17 3.40
N PHE A 218 13.28 3.10 2.60
CA PHE A 218 12.05 3.83 2.98
C PHE A 218 10.85 2.89 3.16
N VAL A 219 10.70 1.88 2.29
CA VAL A 219 9.59 0.90 2.41
C VAL A 219 9.71 0.12 3.73
N LEU A 220 10.92 -0.34 4.07
CA LEU A 220 11.17 -1.03 5.34
C LEU A 220 10.90 -0.11 6.54
N ASP A 221 11.40 1.13 6.49
CA ASP A 221 11.22 2.11 7.57
C ASP A 221 9.74 2.46 7.76
N VAL A 222 8.96 2.58 6.67
CA VAL A 222 7.49 2.80 6.73
C VAL A 222 6.82 1.64 7.48
N ASN A 223 7.19 0.42 7.15
CA ASN A 223 6.64 -0.76 7.81
C ASN A 223 7.04 -0.79 9.30
N ASP A 224 8.33 -0.60 9.60
CA ASP A 224 8.87 -0.71 10.96
C ASP A 224 8.42 0.45 11.87
N GLU A 225 8.53 1.70 11.39
CA GLU A 225 8.30 2.89 12.24
C GLU A 225 6.83 3.27 12.35
N PHE A 226 6.07 3.11 11.26
CA PHE A 226 4.64 3.48 11.27
C PHE A 226 3.71 2.27 11.46
N GLY A 227 4.25 1.05 11.42
CA GLY A 227 3.46 -0.17 11.53
C GLY A 227 2.54 -0.39 10.33
N THR A 228 2.80 0.28 9.21
CA THR A 228 1.95 0.23 8.02
C THR A 228 2.08 -1.13 7.34
N THR A 229 0.96 -1.79 7.09
CA THR A 229 0.91 -3.00 6.26
C THR A 229 1.13 -2.62 4.81
N ILE A 230 1.95 -3.37 4.08
CA ILE A 230 2.32 -3.04 2.70
C ILE A 230 2.00 -4.22 1.78
N ALA A 231 1.29 -3.96 0.69
CA ALA A 231 1.15 -4.88 -0.44
C ALA A 231 1.97 -4.32 -1.60
N LEU A 232 2.91 -5.10 -2.10
CA LEU A 232 3.94 -4.67 -3.04
C LEU A 232 3.87 -5.50 -4.32
N ILE A 233 3.68 -4.85 -5.48
CA ILE A 233 3.93 -5.51 -6.77
C ILE A 233 5.37 -5.17 -7.16
N GLU A 234 6.14 -6.19 -7.44
CA GLU A 234 7.50 -6.07 -7.98
C GLU A 234 7.81 -7.24 -8.91
N HIS A 235 8.76 -7.02 -9.80
CA HIS A 235 9.27 -8.05 -10.69
C HIS A 235 10.78 -8.28 -10.52
N ASP A 236 11.44 -7.45 -9.73
CA ASP A 236 12.84 -7.63 -9.34
C ASP A 236 12.89 -8.60 -8.14
N MET A 237 13.33 -9.83 -8.39
CA MET A 237 13.36 -10.88 -7.36
C MET A 237 14.29 -10.54 -6.19
N GLY A 238 15.35 -9.78 -6.44
CA GLY A 238 16.22 -9.31 -5.37
C GLY A 238 15.47 -8.43 -4.38
N VAL A 239 14.73 -7.45 -4.89
CA VAL A 239 13.88 -6.56 -4.10
C VAL A 239 12.84 -7.36 -3.31
N VAL A 240 12.15 -8.31 -3.98
CA VAL A 240 11.12 -9.15 -3.34
C VAL A 240 11.70 -9.95 -2.19
N MET A 241 12.88 -10.57 -2.41
CA MET A 241 13.56 -11.39 -1.38
C MET A 241 13.99 -10.55 -0.17
N ASP A 242 14.44 -9.31 -0.42
CA ASP A 242 14.96 -8.44 0.64
C ASP A 242 13.83 -7.78 1.45
N LEU A 243 12.69 -7.44 0.82
CA LEU A 243 11.63 -6.66 1.45
C LEU A 243 10.50 -7.50 2.05
N SER A 244 10.18 -8.66 1.47
CA SER A 244 8.88 -9.30 1.70
C SER A 244 8.91 -10.33 2.82
N ASP A 245 7.89 -10.34 3.66
CA ASP A 245 7.65 -11.40 4.65
C ASP A 245 7.03 -12.63 4.00
N ARG A 246 6.05 -12.41 3.12
CA ARG A 246 5.39 -13.48 2.35
C ARG A 246 5.14 -13.02 0.92
N VAL A 247 5.09 -13.99 0.02
CA VAL A 247 4.93 -13.75 -1.41
C VAL A 247 3.77 -14.61 -1.94
N VAL A 248 2.87 -13.99 -2.70
CA VAL A 248 1.89 -14.70 -3.51
C VAL A 248 2.27 -14.55 -4.97
N VAL A 249 2.25 -15.66 -5.72
CA VAL A 249 2.64 -15.68 -7.13
C VAL A 249 1.40 -15.94 -7.98
N LEU A 250 1.19 -15.05 -8.93
CA LEU A 250 0.13 -15.18 -9.93
C LEU A 250 0.75 -15.56 -11.29
N ASP A 251 0.05 -16.39 -12.02
CA ASP A 251 0.36 -16.68 -13.41
C ASP A 251 -0.94 -16.92 -14.17
N HIS A 252 -1.11 -16.26 -15.31
CA HIS A 252 -2.33 -16.34 -16.15
C HIS A 252 -3.62 -16.17 -15.34
N GLY A 253 -3.60 -15.29 -14.35
CA GLY A 253 -4.76 -14.98 -13.51
C GLY A 253 -5.01 -15.96 -12.37
N GLU A 254 -4.16 -16.94 -12.16
CA GLU A 254 -4.30 -17.95 -11.10
C GLU A 254 -3.17 -17.84 -10.07
N LYS A 255 -3.45 -18.24 -8.85
CA LYS A 255 -2.43 -18.32 -7.80
C LYS A 255 -1.69 -19.65 -7.93
N ILE A 256 -0.37 -19.60 -8.20
CA ILE A 256 0.46 -20.78 -8.36
C ILE A 256 1.35 -21.07 -7.15
N ALA A 257 1.54 -20.08 -6.26
CA ALA A 257 2.33 -20.28 -5.03
C ALA A 257 1.96 -19.21 -3.99
N ASP A 258 2.17 -19.53 -2.73
CA ASP A 258 1.94 -18.64 -1.59
C ASP A 258 2.82 -19.12 -0.44
N GLY A 259 3.75 -18.29 0.02
CA GLY A 259 4.67 -18.68 1.09
C GLY A 259 5.74 -17.62 1.36
N THR A 260 6.77 -18.01 2.08
CA THR A 260 7.95 -17.17 2.32
C THR A 260 8.70 -16.95 1.00
N PRO A 261 9.53 -15.88 0.91
CA PRO A 261 10.36 -15.69 -0.29
C PRO A 261 11.19 -16.91 -0.66
N ASP A 262 11.82 -17.61 0.32
CA ASP A 262 12.63 -18.79 0.07
C ASP A 262 11.79 -19.97 -0.47
N GLU A 263 10.60 -20.19 0.09
CA GLU A 263 9.67 -21.23 -0.40
C GLU A 263 9.24 -20.98 -1.84
N VAL A 264 8.91 -19.72 -2.15
CA VAL A 264 8.47 -19.33 -3.49
C VAL A 264 9.63 -19.47 -4.50
N LYS A 265 10.84 -19.04 -4.12
CA LYS A 265 12.04 -19.14 -4.97
C LYS A 265 12.37 -20.60 -5.32
N ALA A 266 12.12 -21.52 -4.40
CA ALA A 266 12.39 -22.97 -4.59
C ALA A 266 11.26 -23.69 -5.32
N ASN A 267 10.11 -23.06 -5.54
CA ASN A 267 8.92 -23.69 -6.11
C ASN A 267 9.08 -23.87 -7.63
N GLN A 268 8.98 -25.13 -8.11
CA GLN A 268 9.17 -25.45 -9.53
C GLN A 268 8.16 -24.76 -10.44
N ASN A 269 6.89 -24.66 -10.02
CA ASN A 269 5.85 -23.98 -10.81
C ASN A 269 6.19 -22.50 -11.02
N VAL A 270 6.77 -21.86 -10.02
CA VAL A 270 7.21 -20.45 -10.09
C VAL A 270 8.38 -20.31 -11.07
N ILE A 271 9.37 -21.19 -10.94
CA ILE A 271 10.55 -21.22 -11.83
C ILE A 271 10.09 -21.39 -13.30
N ASP A 272 9.20 -22.34 -13.55
CA ASP A 272 8.69 -22.64 -14.89
C ASP A 272 7.90 -21.44 -15.46
N ALA A 273 7.08 -20.78 -14.65
CA ALA A 273 6.31 -19.61 -15.08
C ALA A 273 7.22 -18.46 -15.54
N TYR A 274 8.33 -18.24 -14.85
CA TYR A 274 9.28 -17.18 -15.22
C TYR A 274 10.16 -17.56 -16.40
N LEU A 275 10.45 -18.85 -16.60
CA LEU A 275 11.22 -19.34 -17.75
C LEU A 275 10.36 -19.53 -19.01
N GLY A 276 9.05 -19.42 -18.89
CA GLY A 276 8.12 -19.59 -20.00
C GLY A 276 7.99 -21.05 -20.46
N VAL A 277 8.23 -22.00 -19.56
CA VAL A 277 8.07 -23.42 -19.88
C VAL A 277 6.56 -23.74 -19.84
N ALA A 278 6.01 -24.13 -20.98
CA ALA A 278 4.60 -24.53 -21.07
C ALA A 278 4.38 -25.90 -20.44
N HIS A 279 3.34 -26.02 -19.66
CA HIS A 279 2.87 -27.29 -19.10
C HIS A 279 1.72 -27.87 -19.94
#